data_8a31b1443f4975629b4188879f5d0df5
#
_entry.id   8a31b1443f4975629b4188879f5d0df5
#
_cell.length_a   1.000
_cell.length_b   1.000
_cell.length_c   1.000
_cell.angle_alpha   90.00
_cell.angle_beta   90.00
_cell.angle_gamma   90.00
#
_symmetry.space_group_name_H-M   'P 1'
#
loop_
_entity.id
_entity.type
_entity.pdbx_description
1 polymer ?
#
loop_
_entity_poly.entity_id
_entity_poly.type
_entity_poly.pdbx_seq_one_letter_code
_entity_poly.pdbx_strand_id
1 'polypeptide(L)'
;MHTPVFIVVPGATNIVVPGLVSTLSRTGMELYAGVNLQPGELMEVEFRTTGRTIRVAGIVCNRSGFCFGLEFCALRIEVESAPARC
;
A
#
# COMPACT_ATOMS: atom_id res chain seq x y z
N MET A 1 -6.57 15.08 1.86
CA MET A 1 -5.99 14.34 2.98
C MET A 1 -4.77 13.58 2.52
N HIS A 2 -3.69 13.62 3.30
CA HIS A 2 -2.47 12.90 2.95
C HIS A 2 -2.10 12.01 4.11
N THR A 3 -2.12 10.73 3.88
CA THR A 3 -1.85 9.74 4.92
C THR A 3 -0.54 9.03 4.62
N PRO A 4 0.44 9.09 5.53
CA PRO A 4 1.70 8.36 5.32
C PRO A 4 1.48 6.87 5.34
N VAL A 5 2.13 6.18 4.42
CA VAL A 5 2.05 4.73 4.31
C VAL A 5 3.42 4.21 3.91
N PHE A 6 3.56 2.90 3.89
CA PHE A 6 4.74 2.25 3.34
C PHE A 6 4.32 1.41 2.16
N ILE A 7 5.09 1.53 1.10
CA ILE A 7 4.84 0.78 -0.14
C ILE A 7 5.80 -0.40 -0.14
N VAL A 8 5.25 -1.59 -0.30
CA VAL A 8 6.04 -2.80 -0.43
C VAL A 8 5.95 -3.27 -1.87
N VAL A 9 7.10 -3.30 -2.53
CA VAL A 9 7.18 -3.77 -3.91
C VAL A 9 7.62 -5.22 -3.85
N PRO A 10 6.75 -6.17 -4.24
CA PRO A 10 7.12 -7.58 -4.19
C PRO A 10 8.24 -7.90 -5.17
N GLY A 11 9.07 -8.87 -4.82
CA GLY A 11 10.16 -9.28 -5.67
C GLY A 11 11.07 -10.22 -4.94
N ALA A 12 12.22 -10.51 -5.53
CA ALA A 12 13.21 -11.37 -4.91
C ALA A 12 13.66 -10.79 -3.58
N THR A 13 13.81 -9.48 -3.52
CA THR A 13 14.04 -8.74 -2.29
C THR A 13 12.95 -7.70 -2.20
N ASN A 14 12.14 -7.76 -1.15
CA ASN A 14 11.07 -6.79 -1.00
C ASN A 14 11.67 -5.42 -0.73
N ILE A 15 11.20 -4.43 -1.47
CA ILE A 15 11.61 -3.05 -1.31
C ILE A 15 10.49 -2.31 -0.62
N VAL A 16 10.83 -1.60 0.46
CA VAL A 16 9.86 -0.84 1.24
C VAL A 16 10.24 0.63 1.14
N VAL A 17 9.33 1.45 0.66
CA VAL A 17 9.55 2.88 0.54
C VAL A 17 8.38 3.63 1.15
N PRO A 18 8.62 4.83 1.67
CA PRO A 18 7.51 5.64 2.18
C PRO A 18 6.67 6.18 1.04
N GLY A 19 5.40 6.40 1.32
CA GLY A 19 4.48 6.99 0.38
C GLY A 19 3.42 7.80 1.08
N LEU A 20 2.59 8.49 0.28
CA LEU A 20 1.50 9.30 0.78
C LEU A 20 0.24 8.98 0.01
N VAL A 21 -0.82 8.62 0.71
CA VAL A 21 -2.13 8.41 0.10
C VAL A 21 -2.85 9.74 0.06
N SER A 22 -3.28 10.16 -1.12
CA SER A 22 -4.01 11.41 -1.29
C SER A 22 -5.51 11.19 -1.33
N THR A 23 -5.96 10.07 -1.87
CA THR A 23 -7.38 9.79 -2.04
C THR A 23 -7.60 8.31 -1.76
N LEU A 24 -8.65 8.02 -1.00
CA LEU A 24 -8.99 6.65 -0.64
C LEU A 24 -10.48 6.44 -0.88
N SER A 25 -10.82 5.35 -1.57
CA SER A 25 -12.20 4.99 -1.81
C SER A 25 -12.38 3.50 -1.52
N ARG A 26 -13.58 2.99 -1.76
CA ARG A 26 -13.85 1.59 -1.52
C ARG A 26 -13.09 0.66 -2.45
N THR A 27 -12.82 1.11 -3.66
CA THR A 27 -12.28 0.24 -4.69
C THR A 27 -10.82 0.51 -4.99
N GLY A 28 -10.27 1.61 -4.50
CA GLY A 28 -8.89 1.94 -4.80
C GLY A 28 -8.41 3.18 -4.09
N MET A 29 -7.22 3.61 -4.48
CA MET A 29 -6.64 4.81 -3.90
C MET A 29 -5.70 5.47 -4.89
N GLU A 30 -5.45 6.76 -4.66
CA GLU A 30 -4.36 7.48 -5.30
C GLU A 30 -3.28 7.74 -4.28
N LEU A 31 -2.04 7.53 -4.68
CA LEU A 31 -0.93 7.75 -3.76
C LEU A 31 0.30 8.22 -4.53
N TYR A 32 1.22 8.79 -3.78
CA TYR A 32 2.52 9.21 -4.27
C TYR A 32 3.58 8.31 -3.66
N ALA A 33 4.48 7.80 -4.47
CA ALA A 33 5.57 6.97 -3.99
C ALA A 33 6.72 7.02 -4.98
N GLY A 34 7.94 6.96 -4.46
CA GLY A 34 9.12 6.98 -5.30
C GLY A 34 9.50 5.60 -5.79
N VAL A 35 8.61 4.98 -6.53
CA VAL A 35 8.83 3.64 -7.09
C VAL A 35 8.57 3.70 -8.58
N ASN A 36 9.11 2.71 -9.29
CA ASN A 36 8.97 2.65 -10.74
C ASN A 36 8.11 1.43 -11.12
N LEU A 37 6.82 1.58 -10.95
CA LEU A 37 5.86 0.53 -11.29
C LEU A 37 5.01 0.98 -12.46
N GLN A 38 4.68 0.04 -13.33
CA GLN A 38 3.87 0.33 -14.50
C GLN A 38 2.45 -0.15 -14.29
N PRO A 39 1.48 0.37 -15.04
CA PRO A 39 0.12 -0.17 -14.98
C PRO A 39 0.12 -1.67 -15.19
N GLY A 40 -0.66 -2.38 -14.39
CA GLY A 40 -0.74 -3.83 -14.40
C GLY A 40 0.11 -4.49 -13.35
N GLU A 41 1.04 -3.77 -12.73
CA GLU A 41 1.90 -4.36 -11.71
C GLU A 41 1.26 -4.27 -10.33
N LEU A 42 1.65 -5.20 -9.48
CA LEU A 42 1.12 -5.30 -8.13
C LEU A 42 1.88 -4.37 -7.20
N MET A 43 1.14 -3.73 -6.31
CA MET A 43 1.73 -2.90 -5.26
C MET A 43 1.02 -3.22 -3.95
N GLU A 44 1.78 -3.34 -2.87
CA GLU A 44 1.20 -3.48 -1.54
C GLU A 44 1.40 -2.18 -0.78
N VAL A 45 0.36 -1.77 -0.07
CA VAL A 45 0.38 -0.55 0.72
C VAL A 45 0.14 -0.93 2.17
N GLU A 46 1.03 -0.48 3.03
CA GLU A 46 0.98 -0.81 4.44
C GLU A 46 0.64 0.43 5.25
N PHE A 47 -0.48 0.36 5.95
CA PHE A 47 -0.90 1.39 6.90
C PHE A 47 -0.53 0.91 8.28
N ARG A 48 0.23 1.71 9.01
CA ARG A 48 0.64 1.35 10.37
C ARG A 48 -0.07 2.24 11.36
N THR A 49 -0.78 1.63 12.27
CA THR A 49 -1.42 2.31 13.39
C THR A 49 -0.93 1.67 14.66
N THR A 50 -1.30 2.24 15.80
CA THR A 50 -0.91 1.69 17.08
C THR A 50 -1.45 0.28 17.23
N GLY A 51 -0.56 -0.71 17.33
CA GLY A 51 -0.93 -2.08 17.57
C GLY A 51 -1.55 -2.81 16.40
N ARG A 52 -1.50 -2.21 15.20
CA ARG A 52 -2.16 -2.82 14.07
C ARG A 52 -1.49 -2.41 12.77
N THR A 53 -1.36 -3.37 11.86
CA THR A 53 -0.87 -3.12 10.52
C THR A 53 -1.93 -3.58 9.53
N ILE A 54 -2.27 -2.71 8.60
CA ILE A 54 -3.24 -3.02 7.56
C ILE A 54 -2.49 -3.03 6.23
N ARG A 55 -2.57 -4.12 5.52
CA ARG A 55 -1.96 -4.25 4.21
C ARG A 55 -3.04 -4.38 3.15
N VAL A 56 -2.89 -3.58 2.10
CA VAL A 56 -3.80 -3.60 0.97
C VAL A 56 -2.98 -3.89 -0.26
N ALA A 57 -3.36 -4.93 -0.99
CA ALA A 57 -2.73 -5.23 -2.27
C ALA A 57 -3.59 -4.64 -3.37
N GLY A 58 -2.95 -4.02 -4.33
CA GLY A 58 -3.64 -3.42 -5.44
C GLY A 58 -2.86 -3.53 -6.72
N ILE A 59 -3.56 -3.37 -7.83
CA ILE A 59 -2.97 -3.35 -9.16
C ILE A 59 -2.90 -1.90 -9.60
N VAL A 60 -1.74 -1.49 -10.12
CA VAL A 60 -1.58 -0.14 -10.66
C VAL A 60 -2.45 -0.02 -11.90
N CYS A 61 -3.43 0.90 -11.85
CA CYS A 61 -4.32 1.15 -12.97
C CYS A 61 -3.80 2.23 -13.88
N ASN A 62 -3.18 3.25 -13.27
CA ASN A 62 -2.61 4.34 -14.05
C ASN A 62 -1.48 4.96 -13.25
N ARG A 63 -0.69 5.74 -13.95
CA ARG A 63 0.47 6.38 -13.35
C ARG A 63 0.71 7.71 -14.04
N SER A 64 1.03 8.73 -13.25
CA SER A 64 1.44 10.03 -13.76
C SER A 64 2.61 10.48 -12.90
N GLY A 65 3.83 10.38 -13.45
CA GLY A 65 5.02 10.63 -12.66
C GLY A 65 5.11 9.63 -11.51
N PHE A 66 5.11 10.13 -10.29
CA PHE A 66 5.13 9.28 -9.10
C PHE A 66 3.78 9.24 -8.39
N CYS A 67 2.73 9.60 -9.11
CA CYS A 67 1.36 9.48 -8.62
C CYS A 67 0.74 8.24 -9.25
N PHE A 68 0.25 7.34 -8.40
CA PHE A 68 -0.27 6.05 -8.84
C PHE A 68 -1.72 5.92 -8.46
N GLY A 69 -2.54 5.40 -9.38
CA GLY A 69 -3.88 4.96 -9.08
C GLY A 69 -3.91 3.46 -8.92
N LEU A 70 -4.42 2.98 -7.81
CA LEU A 70 -4.50 1.56 -7.51
C LEU A 70 -5.95 1.10 -7.45
N GLU A 71 -6.18 -0.11 -7.95
CA GLU A 71 -7.44 -0.81 -7.75
C GLU A 71 -7.18 -1.96 -6.78
N PHE A 72 -7.99 -2.04 -5.74
CA PHE A 72 -7.76 -3.01 -4.66
C PHE A 72 -8.00 -4.43 -5.14
N CYS A 73 -7.14 -5.34 -4.68
CA CYS A 73 -7.28 -6.78 -4.92
C CYS A 73 -7.54 -7.54 -3.64
N ALA A 74 -6.88 -7.14 -2.55
CA ALA A 74 -6.94 -7.88 -1.31
C ALA A 74 -6.64 -6.97 -0.14
N LEU A 75 -7.18 -7.34 1.02
CA LEU A 75 -6.99 -6.58 2.25
C LEU A 75 -6.60 -7.57 3.34
N ARG A 76 -5.58 -7.22 4.11
CA ARG A 76 -5.15 -8.02 5.25
C ARG A 76 -4.91 -7.09 6.44
N ILE A 77 -5.44 -7.46 7.59
CA ILE A 77 -5.24 -6.72 8.82
C ILE A 77 -4.45 -7.59 9.77
N GLU A 78 -3.35 -7.04 10.29
CA GLU A 78 -2.50 -7.73 11.24
C GLU A 78 -2.47 -6.94 12.53
N VAL A 79 -2.63 -7.64 13.65
CA VAL A 79 -2.57 -7.02 14.97
C VAL A 79 -1.21 -7.33 15.56
N GLU A 80 -0.35 -6.34 15.58
CA GLU A 80 1.05 -6.55 15.94
C GLU A 80 1.23 -6.84 17.42
N SER A 81 0.42 -6.22 18.24
CA SER A 81 0.57 -6.36 19.68
C SER A 81 -0.18 -7.53 20.24
N ALA A 82 -0.81 -8.34 19.42
CA ALA A 82 -1.56 -9.47 19.92
C ALA A 82 -0.61 -10.42 20.62
N PRO A 83 -0.81 -10.69 21.87
CA PRO A 83 -0.04 -11.75 22.50
C PRO A 83 -0.43 -13.04 21.85
N ALA A 84 0.41 -13.75 21.81
CA ALA A 84 0.08 -14.95 21.28
C ALA A 84 -1.02 -15.56 21.97
N ARG A 85 -1.70 -15.62 22.08
CA ARG A 85 -2.51 -16.15 22.66
C ARG A 85 -2.99 -16.81 22.05
N CYS A 86 -2.89 -17.01 21.83
CA CYS A 86 -3.21 -17.44 21.55
C CYS A 86 -3.29 -17.86 21.46
#